data_dcd2c00ff01bd7416c567868e91b64c8
#
_entry.id   dcd2c00ff01bd7416c567868e91b64c8
#
_cell.length_a   1.000
_cell.length_b   1.000
_cell.length_c   1.000
_cell.angle_alpha   90.00
_cell.angle_beta   90.00
_cell.angle_gamma   90.00
#
_symmetry.space_group_name_H-M   'P 1'
#
loop_
_entity.id
_entity.type
_entity.pdbx_description
1 polymer ?
#
loop_
_entity_poly.entity_id
_entity_poly.type
_entity_poly.pdbx_seq_one_letter_code
_entity_poly.pdbx_strand_id
1 'polypeptide(L)'
;MFSKGKDNGGVMSAKILLFDVETAPMQVYTWGRWDQNVGSSQVIQESYMLTWAAKWLDDEEVFFDSLPNHKKDYKKDPTNDKKIVESLADLMNQADIVVAHNGDKFDMKWLRKQLIKHGLPNITNPKTVDTLKIAKRYFNFSSNRLDDIATYLKVGENKLKTDFDLWKNCVNGNMDAWRAMIDYNIQDLIPLELIYNRMKGFMTNHPNLGVYEEGEACPSCGGTHLVKNGFYRTNLSKFQRYLCGDCGNGNIRGRENLLDKDTRKELRTNAI
;
A
#
# COMPACT_ATOMS: atom_id res chain seq x y z
N MET A 1 4.17 14.02 19.24
CA MET A 1 5.37 14.80 18.89
C MET A 1 6.39 13.79 18.42
N PHE A 2 6.38 13.51 17.12
CA PHE A 2 7.26 12.48 16.53
C PHE A 2 8.66 13.07 16.39
N SER A 3 9.69 12.32 16.78
CA SER A 3 11.08 12.76 16.69
C SER A 3 11.47 12.98 15.23
N LYS A 4 12.07 14.13 14.94
CA LYS A 4 12.72 14.37 13.63
C LYS A 4 13.82 13.32 13.45
N GLY A 5 13.66 12.47 12.43
CA GLY A 5 14.74 11.60 11.97
C GLY A 5 15.99 12.43 11.70
N LYS A 6 17.13 11.92 12.08
CA LYS A 6 18.44 12.55 11.84
C LYS A 6 18.62 12.71 10.34
N ASP A 7 18.74 13.94 9.87
CA ASP A 7 19.30 14.26 8.55
C ASP A 7 20.78 13.81 8.54
N ASN A 8 20.99 12.58 8.16
CA ASN A 8 22.29 12.17 7.64
C ASN A 8 22.34 12.69 6.20
N GLY A 9 23.25 13.60 5.89
CA GLY A 9 23.51 14.11 4.54
C GLY A 9 23.98 13.00 3.59
N GLY A 10 23.07 12.11 3.24
CA GLY A 10 23.19 11.00 2.31
C GLY A 10 21.99 11.01 1.37
N VAL A 11 22.17 10.48 0.20
CA VAL A 11 21.22 10.27 -0.89
C VAL A 11 19.80 10.06 -0.34
N MET A 12 18.85 10.91 -0.73
CA MET A 12 17.46 10.80 -0.26
C MET A 12 16.77 9.66 -1.00
N SER A 13 16.82 8.44 -0.45
CA SER A 13 16.01 7.34 -0.95
C SER A 13 14.51 7.62 -0.78
N ALA A 14 13.68 7.05 -1.65
CA ALA A 14 12.23 7.19 -1.58
C ALA A 14 11.69 6.72 -0.22
N LYS A 15 10.86 7.53 0.43
CA LYS A 15 10.14 7.15 1.65
C LYS A 15 8.92 6.33 1.28
N ILE A 16 8.97 5.03 1.51
CA ILE A 16 7.91 4.09 1.18
C ILE A 16 7.21 3.66 2.47
N LEU A 17 5.92 3.97 2.59
CA LEU A 17 5.10 3.62 3.73
C LEU A 17 4.18 2.44 3.38
N LEU A 18 4.27 1.35 4.14
CA LEU A 18 3.28 0.28 4.12
C LEU A 18 2.22 0.61 5.16
N PHE A 19 0.94 0.40 4.84
CA PHE A 19 -0.13 0.69 5.79
C PHE A 19 -1.37 -0.17 5.54
N ASP A 20 -2.19 -0.28 6.57
CA ASP A 20 -3.46 -0.98 6.57
C ASP A 20 -4.45 -0.30 7.53
N VAL A 21 -5.75 -0.31 7.19
CA VAL A 21 -6.81 0.38 7.94
C VAL A 21 -7.94 -0.59 8.25
N GLU A 22 -8.34 -0.64 9.52
CA GLU A 22 -9.51 -1.38 9.97
C GLU A 22 -10.70 -0.46 10.24
N THR A 23 -11.87 -0.87 9.79
CA THR A 23 -13.08 -0.06 9.88
C THR A 23 -14.22 -0.78 10.58
N ALA A 24 -15.04 -0.03 11.30
CA ALA A 24 -16.27 -0.54 11.88
C ALA A 24 -17.27 -0.94 10.79
N PRO A 25 -17.98 -2.05 10.93
CA PRO A 25 -19.11 -2.35 10.07
C PRO A 25 -20.20 -1.30 10.25
N MET A 26 -20.91 -1.00 9.16
CA MET A 26 -22.13 -0.18 9.22
C MET A 26 -23.21 -0.92 10.01
N GLN A 27 -23.93 -0.21 10.89
CA GLN A 27 -25.08 -0.76 11.59
C GLN A 27 -26.36 -0.30 10.95
N VAL A 28 -27.23 -1.23 10.64
CA VAL A 28 -28.47 -0.97 9.91
C VAL A 28 -29.64 -1.82 10.40
N TYR A 29 -30.86 -1.33 10.21
CA TYR A 29 -32.08 -2.14 10.29
C TYR A 29 -32.40 -2.75 8.93
N THR A 30 -32.60 -4.06 8.87
CA THR A 30 -33.04 -4.77 7.66
C THR A 30 -34.19 -5.72 7.98
N TRP A 31 -35.03 -6.00 6.99
CA TRP A 31 -36.15 -6.95 7.13
C TRP A 31 -35.72 -8.40 6.94
N GLY A 32 -34.60 -8.63 6.29
CA GLY A 32 -34.08 -9.97 5.96
C GLY A 32 -32.57 -10.04 5.91
N ARG A 33 -32.04 -11.23 5.57
CA ARG A 33 -30.58 -11.47 5.47
C ARG A 33 -30.01 -11.29 4.06
N TRP A 34 -30.84 -11.52 3.04
CA TRP A 34 -30.39 -11.61 1.64
C TRP A 34 -31.03 -10.51 0.80
N ASP A 35 -30.31 -10.07 -0.24
CA ASP A 35 -30.78 -9.11 -1.25
C ASP A 35 -31.37 -7.81 -0.68
N GLN A 36 -30.74 -7.30 0.39
CA GLN A 36 -31.19 -6.08 1.06
C GLN A 36 -30.52 -4.84 0.46
N ASN A 37 -31.35 -3.93 -0.07
CA ASN A 37 -30.95 -2.56 -0.38
C ASN A 37 -31.23 -1.67 0.83
N VAL A 38 -30.18 -1.16 1.46
CA VAL A 38 -30.28 -0.35 2.66
C VAL A 38 -30.49 1.11 2.29
N GLY A 39 -31.65 1.67 2.62
CA GLY A 39 -31.93 3.11 2.50
C GLY A 39 -31.28 3.90 3.64
N SER A 40 -31.03 5.20 3.42
CA SER A 40 -30.39 6.07 4.41
C SER A 40 -31.12 6.13 5.75
N SER A 41 -32.46 6.02 5.75
CA SER A 41 -33.29 5.99 6.97
C SER A 41 -33.12 4.70 7.80
N GLN A 42 -32.57 3.65 7.22
CA GLN A 42 -32.31 2.38 7.91
C GLN A 42 -30.94 2.34 8.57
N VAL A 43 -30.07 3.32 8.28
CA VAL A 43 -28.71 3.37 8.84
C VAL A 43 -28.78 3.90 10.28
N ILE A 44 -28.32 3.10 11.22
CA ILE A 44 -28.20 3.46 12.64
C ILE A 44 -26.87 4.18 12.85
N GLN A 45 -25.79 3.58 12.35
CA GLN A 45 -24.42 4.07 12.48
C GLN A 45 -23.67 3.83 11.17
N GLU A 46 -23.14 4.89 10.59
CA GLU A 46 -22.17 4.80 9.48
C GLU A 46 -20.87 4.17 9.93
N SER A 47 -20.19 3.52 9.01
CA SER A 47 -18.86 2.99 9.26
C SER A 47 -17.85 4.12 9.55
N TYR A 48 -16.91 3.87 10.45
CA TYR A 48 -15.83 4.76 10.87
C TYR A 48 -14.52 3.98 11.02
N MET A 49 -13.38 4.66 11.09
CA MET A 49 -12.09 4.01 11.27
C MET A 49 -11.96 3.51 12.72
N LEU A 50 -11.54 2.27 12.91
CA LEU A 50 -11.27 1.67 14.22
C LEU A 50 -9.80 1.87 14.61
N THR A 51 -8.91 1.48 13.73
CA THR A 51 -7.46 1.54 13.90
C THR A 51 -6.79 1.60 12.55
N TRP A 52 -5.55 2.03 12.54
CA TRP A 52 -4.63 1.88 11.43
C TRP A 52 -3.26 1.45 11.94
N ALA A 53 -2.53 0.72 11.11
CA ALA A 53 -1.13 0.38 11.33
C ALA A 53 -0.31 0.74 10.11
N ALA A 54 0.94 1.15 10.31
CA ALA A 54 1.88 1.50 9.24
C ALA A 54 3.33 1.27 9.66
N LYS A 55 4.20 1.04 8.68
CA LYS A 55 5.65 1.00 8.88
C LYS A 55 6.37 1.52 7.64
N TRP A 56 7.57 2.09 7.82
CA TRP A 56 8.44 2.38 6.70
C TRP A 56 9.02 1.08 6.15
N LEU A 57 9.19 1.02 4.84
CA LEU A 57 9.81 -0.13 4.20
C LEU A 57 11.21 -0.37 4.77
N ASP A 58 11.51 -1.63 5.08
CA ASP A 58 12.78 -2.08 5.65
C ASP A 58 13.11 -1.48 7.05
N ASP A 59 12.14 -0.85 7.75
CA ASP A 59 12.25 -0.41 9.13
C ASP A 59 11.58 -1.43 10.07
N GLU A 60 12.06 -1.56 11.29
CA GLU A 60 11.43 -2.42 12.32
C GLU A 60 10.33 -1.69 13.09
N GLU A 61 10.37 -0.35 13.11
CA GLU A 61 9.39 0.47 13.85
C GLU A 61 8.01 0.41 13.19
N VAL A 62 7.01 0.06 13.97
CA VAL A 62 5.60 0.05 13.57
C VAL A 62 4.86 1.19 14.24
N PHE A 63 4.19 2.00 13.44
CA PHE A 63 3.30 3.06 13.89
C PHE A 63 1.87 2.54 13.86
N PHE A 64 1.09 2.86 14.85
CA PHE A 64 -0.34 2.55 14.88
C PHE A 64 -1.10 3.57 15.72
N ASP A 65 -2.38 3.70 15.46
CA ASP A 65 -3.29 4.45 16.31
C ASP A 65 -4.67 3.78 16.31
N SER A 66 -5.40 3.97 17.39
CA SER A 66 -6.72 3.37 17.58
C SER A 66 -7.62 4.28 18.40
N LEU A 67 -8.95 4.16 18.24
CA LEU A 67 -9.90 4.98 18.96
C LEU A 67 -9.67 4.98 20.49
N PRO A 68 -9.44 3.83 21.17
CA PRO A 68 -9.21 3.81 22.61
C PRO A 68 -7.93 4.53 23.07
N ASN A 69 -6.96 4.77 22.18
CA ASN A 69 -5.74 5.53 22.54
C ASN A 69 -6.10 6.98 22.91
N HIS A 70 -7.18 7.51 22.35
CA HIS A 70 -7.71 8.85 22.60
C HIS A 70 -8.81 8.81 23.68
N LYS A 71 -8.48 8.37 24.89
CA LYS A 71 -9.41 8.03 25.98
C LYS A 71 -10.51 9.05 26.24
N LYS A 72 -10.20 10.36 26.19
CA LYS A 72 -11.18 11.43 26.44
C LYS A 72 -12.21 11.51 25.33
N ASP A 73 -11.75 11.47 24.07
CA ASP A 73 -12.60 11.56 22.89
C ASP A 73 -13.42 10.29 22.73
N TYR A 74 -12.81 9.11 22.91
CA TYR A 74 -13.46 7.80 22.88
C TYR A 74 -14.57 7.65 23.94
N LYS A 75 -14.34 8.16 25.16
CA LYS A 75 -15.37 8.15 26.22
C LYS A 75 -16.55 9.07 25.88
N LYS A 76 -16.29 10.18 25.18
CA LYS A 76 -17.32 11.13 24.78
C LYS A 76 -18.13 10.63 23.58
N ASP A 77 -17.45 10.11 22.57
CA ASP A 77 -18.03 9.56 21.34
C ASP A 77 -17.12 8.45 20.80
N PRO A 78 -17.46 7.17 21.03
CA PRO A 78 -16.65 6.04 20.62
C PRO A 78 -16.62 5.82 19.09
N THR A 79 -17.37 6.61 18.32
CA THR A 79 -17.42 6.52 16.85
C THR A 79 -16.66 7.65 16.16
N ASN A 80 -16.14 8.61 16.95
CA ASN A 80 -15.42 9.77 16.42
C ASN A 80 -13.96 9.41 16.12
N ASP A 81 -13.70 9.13 14.86
CA ASP A 81 -12.39 8.72 14.35
C ASP A 81 -11.47 9.90 13.94
N LYS A 82 -11.86 11.16 14.23
CA LYS A 82 -11.11 12.35 13.78
C LYS A 82 -9.62 12.29 14.14
N LYS A 83 -9.29 11.92 15.38
CA LYS A 83 -7.91 11.93 15.88
C LYS A 83 -7.02 10.90 15.19
N ILE A 84 -7.53 9.69 14.99
CA ILE A 84 -6.76 8.64 14.30
C ILE A 84 -6.66 8.91 12.79
N VAL A 85 -7.63 9.61 12.20
CA VAL A 85 -7.56 10.08 10.82
C VAL A 85 -6.50 11.19 10.68
N GLU A 86 -6.43 12.14 11.62
CA GLU A 86 -5.40 13.17 11.66
C GLU A 86 -4.00 12.54 11.77
N SER A 87 -3.80 11.59 12.70
CA SER A 87 -2.49 10.94 12.91
C SER A 87 -2.03 10.13 11.69
N LEU A 88 -2.95 9.43 11.01
CA LEU A 88 -2.62 8.73 9.75
C LEU A 88 -2.28 9.71 8.63
N ALA A 89 -3.04 10.81 8.50
CA ALA A 89 -2.79 11.82 7.47
C ALA A 89 -1.41 12.48 7.66
N ASP A 90 -1.01 12.77 8.90
CA ASP A 90 0.30 13.33 9.22
C ASP A 90 1.44 12.39 8.84
N LEU A 91 1.26 11.08 9.01
CA LEU A 91 2.23 10.08 8.58
C LEU A 91 2.26 9.95 7.05
N MET A 92 1.10 9.89 6.40
CA MET A 92 0.97 9.83 4.94
C MET A 92 1.61 11.02 4.23
N ASN A 93 1.56 12.22 4.82
CA ASN A 93 2.17 13.43 4.27
C ASN A 93 3.70 13.38 4.21
N GLN A 94 4.34 12.41 4.86
CA GLN A 94 5.77 12.19 4.85
C GLN A 94 6.21 11.18 3.81
N ALA A 95 5.26 10.45 3.19
CA ALA A 95 5.53 9.37 2.24
C ALA A 95 5.61 9.88 0.80
N ASP A 96 6.59 9.38 0.04
CA ASP A 96 6.64 9.50 -1.42
C ASP A 96 5.77 8.45 -2.10
N ILE A 97 5.77 7.25 -1.53
CA ILE A 97 5.03 6.09 -2.02
C ILE A 97 4.33 5.42 -0.85
N VAL A 98 3.10 4.97 -1.08
CA VAL A 98 2.36 4.15 -0.12
C VAL A 98 2.03 2.79 -0.72
N VAL A 99 2.15 1.75 0.10
CA VAL A 99 1.88 0.36 -0.28
C VAL A 99 0.78 -0.20 0.60
N ALA A 100 -0.25 -0.77 -0.02
CA ALA A 100 -1.33 -1.45 0.70
C ALA A 100 -1.90 -2.60 -0.15
N HIS A 101 -2.67 -3.48 0.46
CA HIS A 101 -3.37 -4.55 -0.25
C HIS A 101 -4.84 -4.18 -0.49
N ASN A 102 -5.23 -3.92 -1.73
CA ASN A 102 -6.50 -3.31 -2.13
C ASN A 102 -6.62 -1.82 -1.73
N GLY A 103 -5.49 -1.18 -1.43
CA GLY A 103 -5.44 0.18 -0.86
C GLY A 103 -6.08 1.24 -1.74
N ASP A 104 -5.93 1.15 -3.06
CA ASP A 104 -6.53 2.14 -3.97
C ASP A 104 -8.07 2.13 -3.95
N LYS A 105 -8.68 0.97 -3.71
CA LYS A 105 -10.14 0.84 -3.65
C LYS A 105 -10.71 1.01 -2.25
N PHE A 106 -9.94 0.69 -1.23
CA PHE A 106 -10.38 0.68 0.16
C PHE A 106 -9.66 1.76 0.98
N ASP A 107 -8.48 1.52 1.48
CA ASP A 107 -7.78 2.34 2.48
C ASP A 107 -7.66 3.82 2.11
N MET A 108 -7.18 4.10 0.89
CA MET A 108 -7.03 5.48 0.40
C MET A 108 -8.37 6.20 0.24
N LYS A 109 -9.42 5.48 -0.17
CA LYS A 109 -10.77 6.06 -0.27
C LYS A 109 -11.37 6.28 1.10
N TRP A 110 -11.14 5.36 2.04
CA TRP A 110 -11.55 5.49 3.42
C TRP A 110 -10.92 6.70 4.08
N LEU A 111 -9.61 6.83 4.00
CA LEU A 111 -8.91 8.00 4.54
C LEU A 111 -9.48 9.30 3.98
N ARG A 112 -9.62 9.41 2.64
CA ARG A 112 -10.18 10.61 2.00
C ARG A 112 -11.63 10.89 2.40
N LYS A 113 -12.46 9.85 2.55
CA LYS A 113 -13.85 9.96 3.05
C LYS A 113 -13.86 10.57 4.46
N GLN A 114 -12.98 10.11 5.35
CA GLN A 114 -12.95 10.63 6.71
C GLN A 114 -12.32 12.02 6.79
N LEU A 115 -11.30 12.32 6.00
CA LEU A 115 -10.74 13.66 5.91
C LEU A 115 -11.82 14.70 5.56
N ILE A 116 -12.60 14.44 4.51
CA ILE A 116 -13.68 15.37 4.10
C ILE A 116 -14.80 15.43 5.12
N LYS A 117 -15.18 14.33 5.77
CA LYS A 117 -16.17 14.26 6.85
C LYS A 117 -15.80 15.17 8.02
N HIS A 118 -14.51 15.19 8.39
CA HIS A 118 -14.01 15.97 9.53
C HIS A 118 -13.54 17.37 9.17
N GLY A 119 -13.65 17.80 7.92
CA GLY A 119 -13.16 19.09 7.44
C GLY A 119 -11.65 19.23 7.53
N LEU A 120 -10.92 18.11 7.43
CA LEU A 120 -9.47 18.08 7.47
C LEU A 120 -8.88 18.36 6.08
N PRO A 121 -7.66 18.93 5.99
CA PRO A 121 -7.00 19.11 4.70
C PRO A 121 -6.72 17.77 4.03
N ASN A 122 -6.65 17.78 2.68
CA ASN A 122 -6.23 16.61 1.94
C ASN A 122 -4.75 16.31 2.21
N ILE A 123 -4.39 15.03 2.14
CA ILE A 123 -2.97 14.61 2.19
C ILE A 123 -2.23 15.04 0.92
N THR A 124 -0.90 15.18 1.02
CA THR A 124 -0.03 15.11 -0.17
C THR A 124 -0.42 13.85 -0.95
N ASN A 125 -0.29 13.88 -2.26
CA ASN A 125 -0.75 12.75 -3.08
C ASN A 125 0.42 11.78 -3.35
N PRO A 126 0.79 10.90 -2.40
CA PRO A 126 1.87 9.93 -2.60
C PRO A 126 1.51 8.99 -3.75
N LYS A 127 2.52 8.44 -4.42
CA LYS A 127 2.29 7.37 -5.39
C LYS A 127 1.78 6.13 -4.68
N THR A 128 0.85 5.40 -5.29
CA THR A 128 0.29 4.19 -4.68
C THR A 128 0.79 2.92 -5.36
N VAL A 129 1.08 1.89 -4.56
CA VAL A 129 1.32 0.53 -5.01
C VAL A 129 0.29 -0.38 -4.34
N ASP A 130 -0.66 -0.87 -5.12
CA ASP A 130 -1.72 -1.77 -4.65
C ASP A 130 -1.34 -3.22 -4.99
N THR A 131 -0.91 -3.98 -3.97
CA THR A 131 -0.43 -5.36 -4.15
C THR A 131 -1.52 -6.31 -4.65
N LEU A 132 -2.82 -6.05 -4.37
CA LEU A 132 -3.92 -6.83 -4.96
C LEU A 132 -4.03 -6.62 -6.47
N LYS A 133 -3.91 -5.37 -6.94
CA LYS A 133 -3.92 -5.07 -8.38
C LYS A 133 -2.73 -5.71 -9.08
N ILE A 134 -1.56 -5.69 -8.44
CA ILE A 134 -0.35 -6.33 -8.94
C ILE A 134 -0.54 -7.84 -9.02
N ALA A 135 -1.04 -8.47 -7.95
CA ALA A 135 -1.32 -9.90 -7.93
C ALA A 135 -2.22 -10.31 -9.11
N LYS A 136 -3.33 -9.60 -9.32
CA LYS A 136 -4.27 -9.86 -10.41
C LYS A 136 -3.70 -9.60 -11.81
N ARG A 137 -2.76 -8.67 -11.95
CA ARG A 137 -2.22 -8.27 -13.26
C ARG A 137 -1.09 -9.17 -13.74
N TYR A 138 -0.21 -9.58 -12.85
CA TYR A 138 1.05 -10.23 -13.21
C TYR A 138 1.12 -11.71 -12.83
N PHE A 139 0.21 -12.18 -11.96
CA PHE A 139 0.26 -13.54 -11.42
C PHE A 139 -1.10 -14.23 -11.54
N ASN A 140 -1.07 -15.57 -11.60
CA ASN A 140 -2.27 -16.39 -11.63
C ASN A 140 -2.38 -17.19 -10.32
N PHE A 141 -2.53 -16.47 -9.20
CA PHE A 141 -2.80 -17.09 -7.90
C PHE A 141 -4.23 -17.63 -7.85
N SER A 142 -4.42 -18.76 -7.18
CA SER A 142 -5.77 -19.35 -6.97
C SER A 142 -6.67 -18.46 -6.13
N SER A 143 -6.08 -17.64 -5.24
CA SER A 143 -6.74 -16.56 -4.49
C SER A 143 -5.79 -15.38 -4.40
N ASN A 144 -6.37 -14.16 -4.45
CA ASN A 144 -5.61 -12.93 -4.33
C ASN A 144 -5.80 -12.23 -2.96
N ARG A 145 -6.28 -12.95 -1.94
CA ARG A 145 -6.30 -12.43 -0.57
C ARG A 145 -4.87 -12.37 -0.03
N LEU A 146 -4.57 -11.39 0.81
CA LEU A 146 -3.24 -11.21 1.37
C LEU A 146 -2.71 -12.49 2.03
N ASP A 147 -3.55 -13.14 2.84
CA ASP A 147 -3.21 -14.37 3.57
C ASP A 147 -2.96 -15.56 2.66
N ASP A 148 -3.76 -15.70 1.61
CA ASP A 148 -3.65 -16.82 0.68
C ASP A 148 -2.36 -16.70 -0.15
N ILE A 149 -2.01 -15.46 -0.55
CA ILE A 149 -0.74 -15.17 -1.23
C ILE A 149 0.44 -15.42 -0.28
N ALA A 150 0.36 -14.94 0.97
CA ALA A 150 1.39 -15.16 1.98
C ALA A 150 1.64 -16.65 2.21
N THR A 151 0.57 -17.42 2.36
CA THR A 151 0.62 -18.89 2.49
C THR A 151 1.24 -19.56 1.28
N TYR A 152 0.83 -19.18 0.06
CA TYR A 152 1.37 -19.73 -1.18
C TYR A 152 2.87 -19.45 -1.32
N LEU A 153 3.30 -18.23 -0.98
CA LEU A 153 4.70 -17.81 -1.05
C LEU A 153 5.53 -18.28 0.16
N LYS A 154 4.90 -18.88 1.17
CA LYS A 154 5.50 -19.28 2.44
C LYS A 154 6.22 -18.12 3.14
N VAL A 155 5.54 -16.97 3.21
CA VAL A 155 6.02 -15.76 3.86
C VAL A 155 5.01 -15.30 4.91
N GLY A 156 5.50 -14.82 6.07
CA GLY A 156 4.61 -14.34 7.14
C GLY A 156 3.83 -15.47 7.81
N GLU A 157 4.51 -16.40 8.43
CA GLU A 157 3.90 -17.48 9.24
C GLU A 157 3.27 -16.91 10.52
N ASN A 158 2.14 -17.52 10.96
CA ASN A 158 1.40 -17.26 12.20
C ASN A 158 0.45 -16.06 12.23
N LYS A 159 -0.35 -15.87 11.17
CA LYS A 159 -1.42 -14.90 11.25
C LYS A 159 -2.51 -15.29 12.27
N LEU A 160 -2.97 -14.31 13.06
CA LEU A 160 -4.16 -14.45 13.91
C LEU A 160 -5.38 -14.71 13.01
N LYS A 161 -6.04 -15.85 13.23
CA LYS A 161 -7.34 -16.09 12.59
C LYS A 161 -8.38 -15.25 13.30
N THR A 162 -9.04 -14.38 12.56
CA THR A 162 -10.11 -13.53 13.08
C THR A 162 -11.42 -13.90 12.39
N ASP A 163 -12.51 -13.64 13.06
CA ASP A 163 -13.86 -13.69 12.55
C ASP A 163 -14.56 -12.35 12.71
N PHE A 164 -15.76 -12.22 12.20
CA PHE A 164 -16.52 -10.97 12.27
C PHE A 164 -16.84 -10.53 13.71
N ASP A 165 -16.80 -11.44 14.68
CA ASP A 165 -17.06 -11.12 16.09
C ASP A 165 -15.99 -10.21 16.68
N LEU A 166 -14.75 -10.22 16.16
CA LEU A 166 -13.71 -9.28 16.57
C LEU A 166 -14.15 -7.82 16.35
N TRP A 167 -14.60 -7.47 15.14
CA TRP A 167 -15.10 -6.12 14.82
C TRP A 167 -16.31 -5.74 15.66
N LYS A 168 -17.27 -6.66 15.80
CA LYS A 168 -18.46 -6.46 16.60
C LYS A 168 -18.14 -6.20 18.08
N ASN A 169 -17.18 -6.94 18.64
CA ASN A 169 -16.76 -6.75 20.02
C ASN A 169 -15.99 -5.43 20.23
N CYS A 170 -15.19 -4.97 19.27
CA CYS A 170 -14.58 -3.64 19.30
C CYS A 170 -15.66 -2.53 19.33
N VAL A 171 -16.63 -2.60 18.46
CA VAL A 171 -17.76 -1.64 18.42
C VAL A 171 -18.55 -1.64 19.73
N ASN A 172 -18.67 -2.79 20.40
CA ASN A 172 -19.33 -2.93 21.71
C ASN A 172 -18.43 -2.51 22.89
N GLY A 173 -17.21 -2.00 22.63
CA GLY A 173 -16.32 -1.48 23.66
C GLY A 173 -15.54 -2.52 24.45
N ASN A 174 -15.43 -3.77 23.95
CA ASN A 174 -14.63 -4.81 24.59
C ASN A 174 -13.12 -4.50 24.42
N MET A 175 -12.44 -4.22 25.51
CA MET A 175 -11.02 -3.83 25.48
C MET A 175 -10.07 -4.97 25.13
N ASP A 176 -10.44 -6.23 25.33
CA ASP A 176 -9.62 -7.36 24.89
C ASP A 176 -9.74 -7.55 23.37
N ALA A 177 -10.94 -7.32 22.81
CA ALA A 177 -11.13 -7.28 21.36
C ALA A 177 -10.34 -6.12 20.71
N TRP A 178 -10.26 -4.95 21.37
CA TRP A 178 -9.44 -3.84 20.89
C TRP A 178 -7.95 -4.18 20.84
N ARG A 179 -7.42 -4.87 21.85
CA ARG A 179 -6.03 -5.35 21.84
C ARG A 179 -5.79 -6.32 20.68
N ALA A 180 -6.68 -7.31 20.54
CA ALA A 180 -6.60 -8.28 19.45
C ALA A 180 -6.72 -7.61 18.06
N MET A 181 -7.56 -6.58 17.91
CA MET A 181 -7.71 -5.82 16.67
C MET A 181 -6.43 -5.06 16.30
N ILE A 182 -5.80 -4.40 17.28
CA ILE A 182 -4.54 -3.69 17.08
C ILE A 182 -3.44 -4.66 16.67
N ASP A 183 -3.31 -5.78 17.40
CA ASP A 183 -2.32 -6.82 17.08
C ASP A 183 -2.56 -7.41 15.68
N TYR A 184 -3.81 -7.65 15.31
CA TYR A 184 -4.19 -8.12 13.99
C TYR A 184 -3.77 -7.13 12.89
N ASN A 185 -4.10 -5.84 13.03
CA ASN A 185 -3.77 -4.80 12.07
C ASN A 185 -2.25 -4.61 11.91
N ILE A 186 -1.50 -4.66 13.02
CA ILE A 186 -0.02 -4.61 13.00
C ILE A 186 0.57 -5.84 12.29
N GLN A 187 0.04 -7.03 12.56
CA GLN A 187 0.53 -8.27 11.95
C GLN A 187 0.32 -8.33 10.44
N ASP A 188 -0.70 -7.65 9.90
CA ASP A 188 -0.96 -7.62 8.45
C ASP A 188 0.11 -6.88 7.67
N LEU A 189 0.91 -6.01 8.31
CA LEU A 189 2.03 -5.33 7.66
C LEU A 189 3.18 -6.27 7.30
N ILE A 190 3.40 -7.36 8.07
CA ILE A 190 4.49 -8.31 7.81
C ILE A 190 4.30 -9.02 6.46
N PRO A 191 3.17 -9.72 6.22
CA PRO A 191 2.94 -10.33 4.91
C PRO A 191 2.84 -9.30 3.79
N LEU A 192 2.32 -8.10 4.05
CA LEU A 192 2.26 -7.03 3.06
C LEU A 192 3.65 -6.66 2.56
N GLU A 193 4.61 -6.44 3.46
CA GLU A 193 5.99 -6.10 3.12
C GLU A 193 6.69 -7.23 2.36
N LEU A 194 6.59 -8.47 2.86
CA LEU A 194 7.21 -9.63 2.24
C LEU A 194 6.66 -9.89 0.83
N ILE A 195 5.35 -9.76 0.63
CA ILE A 195 4.69 -9.90 -0.67
C ILE A 195 5.12 -8.77 -1.60
N TYR A 196 5.11 -7.51 -1.14
CA TYR A 196 5.59 -6.38 -1.92
C TYR A 196 7.03 -6.60 -2.38
N ASN A 197 7.93 -6.98 -1.48
CA ASN A 197 9.34 -7.24 -1.79
C ASN A 197 9.53 -8.37 -2.82
N ARG A 198 8.70 -9.43 -2.76
CA ARG A 198 8.71 -10.52 -3.75
C ARG A 198 8.18 -10.10 -5.11
N MET A 199 7.20 -9.19 -5.16
CA MET A 199 6.52 -8.80 -6.40
C MET A 199 7.18 -7.61 -7.10
N LYS A 200 7.89 -6.72 -6.40
CA LYS A 200 8.38 -5.44 -6.94
C LYS A 200 9.23 -5.58 -8.21
N GLY A 201 10.02 -6.63 -8.32
CA GLY A 201 10.83 -6.91 -9.53
C GLY A 201 10.03 -7.29 -10.78
N PHE A 202 8.77 -7.69 -10.64
CA PHE A 202 7.87 -8.06 -11.74
C PHE A 202 6.97 -6.90 -12.21
N MET A 203 6.88 -5.83 -11.42
CA MET A 203 5.99 -4.69 -11.68
C MET A 203 6.58 -3.77 -12.76
N THR A 204 5.91 -3.67 -13.92
CA THR A 204 6.34 -2.74 -14.99
C THR A 204 5.84 -1.31 -14.76
N ASN A 205 4.89 -1.12 -13.86
CA ASN A 205 4.27 0.18 -13.51
C ASN A 205 4.61 0.63 -12.08
N HIS A 206 5.63 0.04 -11.46
CA HIS A 206 6.15 0.52 -10.18
C HIS A 206 6.62 1.98 -10.31
N PRO A 207 6.37 2.86 -9.32
CA PRO A 207 7.00 4.18 -9.28
C PRO A 207 8.52 4.04 -9.43
N ASN A 208 9.12 4.86 -10.28
CA ASN A 208 10.54 4.74 -10.56
C ASN A 208 11.38 5.22 -9.36
N LEU A 209 11.93 4.30 -8.59
CA LEU A 209 12.78 4.61 -7.45
C LEU A 209 14.12 5.23 -7.85
N GLY A 210 14.60 4.99 -9.07
CA GLY A 210 15.82 5.61 -9.59
C GLY A 210 15.76 7.14 -9.70
N VAL A 211 14.57 7.78 -9.55
CA VAL A 211 14.47 9.25 -9.50
C VAL A 211 14.81 9.83 -8.13
N TYR A 212 14.91 8.97 -7.10
CA TYR A 212 15.26 9.33 -5.74
C TYR A 212 16.74 8.97 -5.42
N GLU A 213 17.45 8.37 -6.38
CA GLU A 213 18.82 7.94 -6.21
C GLU A 213 19.78 8.76 -7.08
N GLU A 214 21.02 8.87 -6.68
CA GLU A 214 22.08 9.42 -7.53
C GLU A 214 22.67 8.34 -8.44
N GLY A 215 22.82 8.66 -9.72
CA GLY A 215 23.42 7.75 -10.71
C GLY A 215 22.43 6.76 -11.34
N GLU A 216 22.96 5.62 -11.83
CA GLU A 216 22.16 4.58 -12.45
C GLU A 216 21.59 3.64 -11.36
N ALA A 217 20.28 3.64 -11.19
CA ALA A 217 19.61 2.82 -10.21
C ALA A 217 18.42 2.04 -10.82
N CYS A 218 18.07 0.94 -10.17
CA CYS A 218 16.94 0.11 -10.54
C CYS A 218 15.60 0.86 -10.31
N PRO A 219 14.72 0.95 -11.31
CA PRO A 219 13.44 1.63 -11.15
C PRO A 219 12.52 0.98 -10.11
N SER A 220 12.71 -0.31 -9.81
CA SER A 220 11.83 -1.07 -8.90
C SER A 220 12.31 -1.13 -7.45
N CYS A 221 13.62 -0.99 -7.20
CA CYS A 221 14.15 -1.12 -5.83
C CYS A 221 15.20 -0.08 -5.46
N GLY A 222 15.59 0.83 -6.38
CA GLY A 222 16.65 1.80 -6.12
C GLY A 222 18.08 1.21 -6.13
N GLY A 223 18.24 -0.13 -6.18
CA GLY A 223 19.55 -0.79 -6.14
C GLY A 223 20.40 -0.45 -7.34
N THR A 224 21.73 -0.40 -7.13
CA THR A 224 22.70 0.01 -8.15
C THR A 224 23.37 -1.17 -8.86
N HIS A 225 23.08 -2.40 -8.45
CA HIS A 225 23.66 -3.61 -9.05
C HIS A 225 22.95 -3.96 -10.36
N LEU A 226 23.21 -3.16 -11.41
CA LEU A 226 22.63 -3.32 -12.75
C LEU A 226 23.61 -4.03 -13.69
N VAL A 227 23.22 -5.20 -14.21
CA VAL A 227 24.03 -5.99 -15.14
C VAL A 227 23.41 -5.91 -16.54
N LYS A 228 24.23 -5.63 -17.57
CA LYS A 228 23.77 -5.65 -18.97
C LYS A 228 23.24 -7.04 -19.33
N ASN A 229 22.02 -7.10 -19.85
CA ASN A 229 21.31 -8.34 -20.18
C ASN A 229 20.65 -8.26 -21.57
N GLY A 230 21.47 -8.18 -22.59
CA GLY A 230 21.02 -8.09 -23.99
C GLY A 230 20.33 -6.77 -24.32
N PHE A 231 19.34 -6.81 -25.20
CA PHE A 231 18.71 -5.61 -25.74
C PHE A 231 17.18 -5.67 -25.66
N TYR A 232 16.58 -4.54 -25.38
CA TYR A 232 15.17 -4.30 -25.59
C TYR A 232 14.95 -3.66 -26.96
N ARG A 233 13.99 -4.16 -27.72
CA ARG A 233 13.69 -3.67 -29.08
C ARG A 233 12.22 -3.29 -29.18
N THR A 234 11.96 -2.19 -29.86
CA THR A 234 10.65 -1.84 -30.37
C THR A 234 10.67 -1.94 -31.89
N ASN A 235 9.59 -1.60 -32.59
CA ASN A 235 9.55 -1.61 -34.05
C ASN A 235 10.61 -0.69 -34.70
N LEU A 236 11.02 0.39 -34.01
CA LEU A 236 11.91 1.42 -34.54
C LEU A 236 13.09 1.78 -33.65
N SER A 237 13.33 1.03 -32.58
CA SER A 237 14.36 1.40 -31.60
C SER A 237 15.01 0.19 -30.95
N LYS A 238 16.25 0.36 -30.51
CA LYS A 238 17.04 -0.63 -29.78
C LYS A 238 17.66 0.05 -28.56
N PHE A 239 17.51 -0.57 -27.39
CA PHE A 239 18.01 -0.06 -26.12
C PHE A 239 18.83 -1.11 -25.40
N GLN A 240 19.80 -0.71 -24.58
CA GLN A 240 20.44 -1.63 -23.67
C GLN A 240 19.39 -2.12 -22.65
N ARG A 241 19.32 -3.43 -22.41
CA ARG A 241 18.52 -4.03 -21.33
C ARG A 241 19.41 -4.39 -20.17
N TYR A 242 18.87 -4.27 -18.96
CA TYR A 242 19.56 -4.60 -17.72
C TYR A 242 18.76 -5.58 -16.89
N LEU A 243 19.48 -6.32 -16.05
CA LEU A 243 18.94 -7.13 -14.95
C LEU A 243 19.45 -6.51 -13.65
N CYS A 244 18.56 -6.32 -12.69
CA CYS A 244 18.93 -5.92 -11.34
C CYS A 244 19.32 -7.15 -10.52
N GLY A 245 20.52 -7.17 -9.96
CA GLY A 245 21.01 -8.23 -9.08
C GLY A 245 20.31 -8.23 -7.71
N ASP A 246 19.78 -7.07 -7.29
CA ASP A 246 19.20 -6.93 -5.95
C ASP A 246 17.74 -7.42 -5.89
N CYS A 247 16.88 -7.08 -6.86
CA CYS A 247 15.46 -7.45 -6.85
C CYS A 247 15.04 -8.40 -7.98
N GLY A 248 15.96 -8.78 -8.88
CA GLY A 248 15.67 -9.67 -10.01
C GLY A 248 14.88 -9.02 -11.15
N ASN A 249 14.65 -7.69 -11.16
CA ASN A 249 13.93 -7.04 -12.25
C ASN A 249 14.74 -7.12 -13.55
N GLY A 250 14.26 -7.91 -14.52
CA GLY A 250 14.84 -8.06 -15.87
C GLY A 250 14.21 -7.16 -16.94
N ASN A 251 13.26 -6.29 -16.57
CA ASN A 251 12.54 -5.41 -17.49
C ASN A 251 13.10 -3.97 -17.53
N ILE A 252 14.34 -3.78 -17.12
CA ILE A 252 14.99 -2.48 -17.10
C ILE A 252 15.60 -2.21 -18.47
N ARG A 253 15.34 -1.04 -19.05
CA ARG A 253 15.99 -0.59 -20.27
C ARG A 253 16.67 0.76 -20.07
N GLY A 254 17.79 0.95 -20.76
CA GLY A 254 18.42 2.26 -20.90
C GLY A 254 17.53 3.25 -21.65
N ARG A 255 17.84 4.52 -21.53
CA ARG A 255 17.09 5.61 -22.20
C ARG A 255 17.63 5.91 -23.60
N GLU A 256 18.93 5.68 -23.81
CA GLU A 256 19.59 5.93 -25.08
C GLU A 256 19.19 4.91 -26.14
N ASN A 257 18.76 5.40 -27.30
CA ASN A 257 18.52 4.55 -28.45
C ASN A 257 19.85 4.21 -29.13
N LEU A 258 20.16 2.93 -29.20
CA LEU A 258 21.41 2.42 -29.76
C LEU A 258 21.43 2.38 -31.32
N LEU A 259 20.28 2.68 -31.95
CA LEU A 259 20.25 2.87 -33.40
C LEU A 259 20.50 4.34 -33.71
N ASP A 260 21.44 4.61 -34.61
CA ASP A 260 21.71 5.95 -35.09
C ASP A 260 20.53 6.52 -35.89
N LYS A 261 20.59 7.82 -36.14
CA LYS A 261 19.50 8.55 -36.80
C LYS A 261 19.23 8.07 -38.21
N ASP A 262 20.25 7.68 -38.95
CA ASP A 262 20.11 7.30 -40.37
C ASP A 262 19.58 5.87 -40.49
N THR A 263 20.08 4.93 -39.70
CA THR A 263 19.51 3.59 -39.59
C THR A 263 18.01 3.65 -39.24
N ARG A 264 17.58 4.54 -38.32
CA ARG A 264 16.16 4.68 -37.99
C ARG A 264 15.29 5.20 -39.11
N LYS A 265 15.82 6.05 -40.03
CA LYS A 265 15.08 6.54 -41.18
C LYS A 265 14.84 5.44 -42.22
N GLU A 266 15.69 4.44 -42.29
CA GLU A 266 15.60 3.32 -43.22
C GLU A 266 14.58 2.26 -42.77
N LEU A 267 14.26 2.19 -41.46
CA LEU A 267 13.30 1.25 -40.94
C LEU A 267 11.90 1.48 -41.43
N ARG A 268 11.15 0.42 -41.65
CA ARG A 268 9.73 0.44 -42.01
C ARG A 268 8.92 -0.34 -40.99
N THR A 269 7.68 0.06 -40.82
CA THR A 269 6.70 -0.64 -39.98
C THR A 269 5.51 -1.08 -40.84
N ASN A 270 4.76 -2.07 -40.38
CA ASN A 270 3.49 -2.39 -40.99
C ASN A 270 2.56 -1.18 -40.88
N ALA A 271 1.78 -0.91 -41.93
CA ALA A 271 0.65 0.01 -41.87
C ALA A 271 -0.40 -0.59 -40.90
N ILE A 272 -1.00 0.27 -40.08
CA ILE A 272 -2.07 -0.12 -39.14
C ILE A 272 -3.40 0.09 -39.84
#